data_66fb5f697b8c7656cec0da0d07cd209e
#
_entry.id   66fb5f697b8c7656cec0da0d07cd209e
#
_cell.length_a   1.000
_cell.length_b   1.000
_cell.length_c   1.000
_cell.angle_alpha   90.00
_cell.angle_beta   90.00
_cell.angle_gamma   90.00
#
_symmetry.space_group_name_H-M   'P 1'
#
loop_
_entity.id
_entity.type
_entity.pdbx_description
1 polymer ?
#
loop_
_entity_poly.entity_id
_entity_poly.type
_entity_poly.pdbx_seq_one_letter_code
_entity_poly.pdbx_strand_id
1 'polypeptide(L)'
;IIIDNEGQHLCEDCYCDSYYMCAFCGSFVRTDDCYWDETRDEPYCEYCYNTEIRNQFINSYHSCGNWTVHHTKDEYNDYMSDKLTLGLEIEVAGDTNCAEGFMERVDNDLIYLERDSSVEGFEIITQPMTRKYATEVFEDKISTGFEFLKENNFKGHDAGGIHIHVRLPYDNLDFISYVFKLKKLLYNLSPCMQNLLLLISQRKSDELERWSDNKSNKLTLQDCMLQADRYELLNMDGRTRTLEFRMFNSNLRTERIMKNIEVVLSLLDYVETYYTIGVYYNNLFTWLDYVRHNENKYPNLVAFINEDKIQNKLSEIGYIKRGDNICV
;
A
#
# COMPACT_ATOMS: atom_id res chain seq x y z
N ILE A 1 45.64 -32.68 1.88
CA ILE A 1 44.95 -32.71 0.57
C ILE A 1 43.48 -32.54 0.85
N ILE A 2 42.91 -31.52 0.28
CA ILE A 2 41.49 -31.20 0.35
C ILE A 2 40.85 -31.64 -0.97
N ILE A 3 39.68 -32.25 -0.92
CA ILE A 3 38.91 -32.61 -2.12
C ILE A 3 37.85 -31.55 -2.30
N ASP A 4 37.85 -30.84 -3.42
CA ASP A 4 36.85 -29.84 -3.74
C ASP A 4 35.49 -30.46 -4.15
N ASN A 5 34.52 -29.64 -4.41
CA ASN A 5 33.16 -30.08 -4.77
C ASN A 5 33.11 -30.81 -6.15
N GLU A 6 34.18 -30.70 -6.96
CA GLU A 6 34.33 -31.35 -8.26
C GLU A 6 35.19 -32.63 -8.17
N GLY A 7 35.62 -33.00 -6.95
CA GLY A 7 36.46 -34.19 -6.73
C GLY A 7 37.94 -33.98 -7.05
N GLN A 8 38.40 -32.73 -7.19
CA GLN A 8 39.83 -32.45 -7.40
C GLN A 8 40.59 -32.46 -6.09
N HIS A 9 41.79 -32.99 -6.11
CA HIS A 9 42.69 -33.02 -4.97
C HIS A 9 43.57 -31.78 -4.95
N LEU A 10 43.35 -30.88 -3.99
CA LEU A 10 44.10 -29.63 -3.85
C LEU A 10 45.00 -29.70 -2.61
N CYS A 11 46.16 -29.06 -2.63
CA CYS A 11 46.89 -28.75 -1.42
C CYS A 11 46.18 -27.58 -0.67
N GLU A 12 46.53 -27.41 0.60
CA GLU A 12 45.89 -26.38 1.44
C GLU A 12 46.09 -24.98 0.85
N ASP A 13 47.30 -24.66 0.38
CA ASP A 13 47.62 -23.36 -0.25
C ASP A 13 46.80 -23.16 -1.53
N CYS A 14 46.77 -24.18 -2.44
CA CYS A 14 45.99 -24.09 -3.67
C CYS A 14 44.48 -23.96 -3.41
N TYR A 15 44.00 -24.59 -2.34
CA TYR A 15 42.60 -24.50 -1.96
C TYR A 15 42.27 -23.08 -1.43
N CYS A 16 43.08 -22.52 -0.56
CA CYS A 16 42.94 -21.16 -0.03
C CYS A 16 43.05 -20.07 -1.12
N ASP A 17 43.87 -20.32 -2.14
CA ASP A 17 44.02 -19.41 -3.29
C ASP A 17 42.85 -19.48 -4.29
N SER A 18 42.10 -20.60 -4.28
CA SER A 18 41.06 -20.87 -5.28
C SER A 18 39.65 -20.78 -4.76
N TYR A 19 39.44 -20.71 -3.43
CA TYR A 19 38.13 -20.73 -2.80
C TYR A 19 38.05 -19.73 -1.65
N TYR A 20 36.88 -19.07 -1.56
CA TYR A 20 36.46 -18.32 -0.38
C TYR A 20 35.35 -19.06 0.36
N MET A 21 35.29 -18.89 1.66
CA MET A 21 34.16 -19.38 2.45
C MET A 21 33.10 -18.32 2.46
N CYS A 22 31.87 -18.66 2.02
CA CYS A 22 30.72 -17.77 2.08
C CYS A 22 30.47 -17.35 3.52
N ALA A 23 30.50 -16.06 3.81
CA ALA A 23 30.35 -15.49 5.15
C ALA A 23 28.98 -15.79 5.77
N PHE A 24 27.96 -16.11 4.94
CA PHE A 24 26.62 -16.39 5.43
C PHE A 24 26.38 -17.90 5.69
N CYS A 25 26.59 -18.76 4.71
CA CYS A 25 26.24 -20.18 4.83
C CYS A 25 27.45 -21.09 5.13
N GLY A 26 28.68 -20.57 5.10
CA GLY A 26 29.89 -21.34 5.32
C GLY A 26 30.30 -22.28 4.18
N SER A 27 29.59 -22.25 3.06
CA SER A 27 29.97 -23.05 1.87
C SER A 27 31.20 -22.44 1.21
N PHE A 28 32.07 -23.33 0.67
CA PHE A 28 33.21 -22.88 -0.13
C PHE A 28 32.79 -22.59 -1.55
N VAL A 29 33.23 -21.45 -2.08
CA VAL A 29 32.91 -20.92 -3.41
C VAL A 29 34.22 -20.63 -4.15
N ARG A 30 34.31 -20.98 -5.44
CA ARG A 30 35.47 -20.62 -6.24
C ARG A 30 35.63 -19.10 -6.29
N THR A 31 36.86 -18.65 -6.31
CA THR A 31 37.21 -17.23 -6.37
C THR A 31 36.51 -16.51 -7.53
N ASP A 32 36.43 -17.20 -8.70
CA ASP A 32 35.81 -16.67 -9.91
C ASP A 32 34.26 -16.61 -9.85
N ASP A 33 33.63 -17.39 -8.95
CA ASP A 33 32.19 -17.50 -8.77
C ASP A 33 31.73 -16.78 -7.47
N CYS A 34 32.67 -16.10 -6.79
CA CYS A 34 32.41 -15.43 -5.53
C CYS A 34 31.90 -14.02 -5.75
N TYR A 35 30.84 -13.66 -5.04
CA TYR A 35 30.32 -12.32 -4.96
C TYR A 35 30.90 -11.62 -3.73
N TRP A 36 31.56 -10.49 -3.94
CA TRP A 36 32.18 -9.71 -2.88
C TRP A 36 31.28 -8.54 -2.48
N ASP A 37 30.93 -8.42 -1.21
CA ASP A 37 30.26 -7.25 -0.68
C ASP A 37 31.31 -6.24 -0.20
N GLU A 38 31.51 -5.17 -0.97
CA GLU A 38 32.50 -4.14 -0.68
C GLU A 38 32.21 -3.38 0.62
N THR A 39 30.95 -3.31 1.06
CA THR A 39 30.56 -2.60 2.28
C THR A 39 30.91 -3.36 3.55
N ARG A 40 30.85 -4.69 3.49
CA ARG A 40 31.19 -5.60 4.62
C ARG A 40 32.59 -6.18 4.51
N ASP A 41 33.22 -6.03 3.35
CA ASP A 41 34.50 -6.65 3.02
C ASP A 41 34.47 -8.19 3.17
N GLU A 42 33.40 -8.84 2.69
CA GLU A 42 33.13 -10.26 2.88
C GLU A 42 32.71 -10.97 1.59
N PRO A 43 33.15 -12.27 1.42
CA PRO A 43 32.77 -13.10 0.28
C PRO A 43 31.48 -13.87 0.50
N TYR A 44 30.67 -14.01 -0.57
CA TYR A 44 29.40 -14.75 -0.55
C TYR A 44 29.25 -15.66 -1.76
N CYS A 45 28.56 -16.80 -1.60
CA CYS A 45 28.10 -17.58 -2.75
C CYS A 45 26.97 -16.85 -3.46
N GLU A 46 26.75 -17.17 -4.75
CA GLU A 46 25.71 -16.53 -5.55
C GLU A 46 24.33 -16.56 -4.89
N TYR A 47 23.96 -17.69 -4.34
CA TYR A 47 22.68 -17.85 -3.65
C TYR A 47 22.56 -16.89 -2.45
N CYS A 48 23.53 -16.92 -1.53
CA CYS A 48 23.48 -16.07 -0.33
C CYS A 48 23.62 -14.58 -0.68
N TYR A 49 24.45 -14.25 -1.66
CA TYR A 49 24.56 -12.87 -2.11
C TYR A 49 23.22 -12.37 -2.65
N ASN A 50 22.59 -13.10 -3.55
CA ASN A 50 21.33 -12.68 -4.15
C ASN A 50 20.13 -12.75 -3.21
N THR A 51 20.11 -13.66 -2.22
CA THR A 51 18.98 -13.82 -1.30
C THR A 51 19.10 -13.02 -0.02
N GLU A 52 20.31 -12.92 0.55
CA GLU A 52 20.50 -12.37 1.88
C GLU A 52 21.25 -11.04 1.88
N ILE A 53 22.19 -10.83 0.97
CA ILE A 53 23.07 -9.67 0.98
C ILE A 53 22.59 -8.58 0.03
N ARG A 54 22.37 -8.93 -1.23
CA ARG A 54 21.93 -8.00 -2.27
C ARG A 54 20.56 -7.39 -1.97
N ASN A 55 19.73 -8.12 -1.25
CA ASN A 55 18.39 -7.70 -0.86
C ASN A 55 18.31 -7.26 0.62
N GLN A 56 19.41 -6.84 1.24
CA GLN A 56 19.43 -6.39 2.64
C GLN A 56 18.43 -5.25 2.94
N PHE A 57 18.03 -4.50 1.90
CA PHE A 57 17.03 -3.44 2.02
C PHE A 57 15.58 -3.96 1.94
N ILE A 58 15.39 -5.22 1.54
CA ILE A 58 14.06 -5.84 1.43
C ILE A 58 13.91 -6.87 2.55
N ASN A 59 13.08 -6.52 3.53
CA ASN A 59 12.80 -7.38 4.68
C ASN A 59 12.00 -8.63 4.26
N SER A 60 12.00 -9.64 5.11
CA SER A 60 11.10 -10.78 4.96
C SER A 60 9.64 -10.34 5.21
N TYR A 61 8.70 -11.06 4.62
CA TYR A 61 7.27 -10.80 4.76
C TYR A 61 6.83 -10.71 6.24
N HIS A 62 6.15 -9.63 6.61
CA HIS A 62 5.69 -9.33 7.98
C HIS A 62 6.79 -9.29 9.06
N SER A 63 7.99 -8.89 8.69
CA SER A 63 9.11 -8.82 9.63
C SER A 63 9.14 -7.55 10.50
N CYS A 64 8.41 -6.51 10.11
CA CYS A 64 8.39 -5.25 10.85
C CYS A 64 7.53 -5.38 12.12
N GLY A 65 8.16 -5.28 13.30
CA GLY A 65 7.49 -5.44 14.60
C GLY A 65 7.27 -4.16 15.40
N ASN A 66 7.95 -3.07 15.05
CA ASN A 66 7.89 -1.82 15.82
C ASN A 66 7.25 -0.71 14.99
N TRP A 67 6.00 -0.39 15.31
CA TRP A 67 5.26 0.67 14.63
C TRP A 67 5.44 2.01 15.34
N THR A 68 5.92 3.02 14.63
CA THR A 68 6.03 4.42 15.10
C THR A 68 5.06 5.29 14.31
N VAL A 69 4.21 6.04 15.00
CA VAL A 69 3.27 6.94 14.33
C VAL A 69 3.97 8.22 13.94
N HIS A 70 4.02 8.51 12.65
CA HIS A 70 4.53 9.76 12.11
C HIS A 70 3.47 10.86 12.16
N HIS A 71 3.87 12.04 12.62
CA HIS A 71 3.00 13.20 12.83
C HIS A 71 3.71 14.50 12.50
N THR A 72 2.96 15.56 12.24
CA THR A 72 3.54 16.90 12.06
C THR A 72 3.96 17.51 13.40
N LYS A 73 4.88 18.48 13.37
CA LYS A 73 5.44 19.07 14.60
C LYS A 73 4.39 19.73 15.50
N ASP A 74 3.34 20.26 14.93
CA ASP A 74 2.25 20.91 15.65
C ASP A 74 1.23 19.92 16.25
N GLU A 75 1.29 18.64 15.87
CA GLU A 75 0.49 17.56 16.46
C GLU A 75 1.11 16.95 17.72
N TYR A 76 2.36 17.28 18.03
CA TYR A 76 3.17 16.63 19.08
C TYR A 76 2.54 16.65 20.49
N ASN A 77 1.70 17.64 20.81
CA ASN A 77 1.09 17.80 22.14
C ASN A 77 -0.28 17.08 22.28
N ASP A 78 -0.77 16.45 21.22
CA ASP A 78 -2.07 15.75 21.25
C ASP A 78 -1.86 14.26 21.52
N TYR A 79 -2.82 13.64 22.26
CA TYR A 79 -2.83 12.19 22.47
C TYR A 79 -3.01 11.46 21.15
N MET A 80 -1.92 10.82 20.67
CA MET A 80 -1.90 10.14 19.36
C MET A 80 -2.79 8.90 19.30
N SER A 81 -3.10 8.30 20.47
CA SER A 81 -3.99 7.12 20.55
C SER A 81 -5.43 7.40 20.10
N ASP A 82 -5.86 8.66 20.18
CA ASP A 82 -7.22 9.10 19.90
C ASP A 82 -7.36 9.65 18.47
N LYS A 83 -6.29 9.58 17.65
CA LYS A 83 -6.30 10.06 16.27
C LYS A 83 -6.43 8.92 15.28
N LEU A 84 -7.08 9.23 14.15
CA LEU A 84 -7.03 8.39 12.97
C LEU A 84 -5.59 8.33 12.47
N THR A 85 -5.10 7.12 12.25
CA THR A 85 -3.81 6.89 11.58
C THR A 85 -4.00 6.01 10.35
N LEU A 86 -3.14 6.16 9.36
CA LEU A 86 -3.14 5.36 8.16
C LEU A 86 -1.73 4.93 7.75
N GLY A 87 -1.61 3.79 7.08
CA GLY A 87 -0.40 3.26 6.48
C GLY A 87 -0.70 2.71 5.09
N LEU A 88 0.32 2.57 4.27
CA LEU A 88 0.21 2.08 2.91
C LEU A 88 1.08 0.84 2.71
N GLU A 89 0.59 -0.06 1.87
CA GLU A 89 1.32 -1.14 1.21
C GLU A 89 1.18 -0.92 -0.30
N ILE A 90 2.31 -0.82 -1.02
CA ILE A 90 2.34 -0.52 -2.45
C ILE A 90 3.17 -1.57 -3.16
N GLU A 91 2.52 -2.46 -3.88
CA GLU A 91 3.17 -3.53 -4.64
C GLU A 91 3.75 -2.97 -5.95
N VAL A 92 5.04 -3.19 -6.19
CA VAL A 92 5.75 -2.71 -7.38
C VAL A 92 6.55 -3.82 -8.04
N ALA A 93 6.52 -3.88 -9.37
CA ALA A 93 7.24 -4.87 -10.15
C ALA A 93 8.45 -4.25 -10.86
N GLY A 94 9.60 -4.90 -10.72
CA GLY A 94 10.85 -4.47 -11.31
C GLY A 94 12.07 -5.18 -10.70
N ASP A 95 13.26 -4.74 -11.09
CA ASP A 95 14.52 -5.35 -10.61
C ASP A 95 14.76 -4.99 -9.14
N THR A 96 14.74 -5.98 -8.26
CA THR A 96 14.98 -5.82 -6.81
C THR A 96 16.34 -5.20 -6.45
N ASN A 97 17.29 -5.19 -7.38
CA ASN A 97 18.57 -4.50 -7.21
C ASN A 97 18.43 -2.99 -7.07
N CYS A 98 17.29 -2.42 -7.44
CA CYS A 98 17.01 -1.02 -7.25
C CYS A 98 16.55 -0.67 -5.82
N ALA A 99 16.43 -1.65 -4.92
CA ALA A 99 15.96 -1.42 -3.54
C ALA A 99 16.83 -0.41 -2.78
N GLU A 100 18.15 -0.57 -2.83
CA GLU A 100 19.10 0.35 -2.21
C GLU A 100 18.94 1.78 -2.74
N GLY A 101 18.99 1.93 -4.07
CA GLY A 101 18.84 3.24 -4.70
C GLY A 101 17.48 3.91 -4.43
N PHE A 102 16.42 3.12 -4.22
CA PHE A 102 15.14 3.64 -3.75
C PHE A 102 15.21 4.12 -2.30
N MET A 103 15.77 3.29 -1.40
CA MET A 103 15.87 3.62 0.03
C MET A 103 16.76 4.86 0.31
N GLU A 104 17.77 5.12 -0.52
CA GLU A 104 18.56 6.35 -0.45
C GLU A 104 17.79 7.64 -0.75
N ARG A 105 16.60 7.51 -1.39
CA ARG A 105 15.79 8.64 -1.88
C ARG A 105 14.50 8.87 -1.13
N VAL A 106 14.23 8.06 -0.13
CA VAL A 106 13.02 8.13 0.69
C VAL A 106 13.36 8.32 2.17
N ASP A 107 12.36 8.57 2.99
CA ASP A 107 12.52 8.67 4.44
C ASP A 107 12.52 7.26 5.06
N ASN A 108 13.69 6.75 5.42
CA ASN A 108 13.86 5.40 5.94
C ASN A 108 13.29 5.18 7.36
N ASP A 109 12.94 6.24 8.07
CA ASP A 109 12.19 6.11 9.33
C ASP A 109 10.70 5.86 9.06
N LEU A 110 10.22 6.35 7.91
CA LEU A 110 8.83 6.22 7.49
C LEU A 110 8.58 5.00 6.59
N ILE A 111 9.53 4.67 5.71
CA ILE A 111 9.35 3.72 4.61
C ILE A 111 10.33 2.56 4.74
N TYR A 112 9.84 1.36 4.51
CA TYR A 112 10.65 0.15 4.40
C TYR A 112 10.12 -0.76 3.30
N LEU A 113 10.91 -1.75 2.90
CA LEU A 113 10.56 -2.68 1.84
C LEU A 113 10.35 -4.08 2.42
N GLU A 114 9.35 -4.81 1.88
CA GLU A 114 9.13 -6.22 2.19
C GLU A 114 9.04 -7.06 0.90
N ARG A 115 9.35 -8.36 1.04
CA ARG A 115 9.13 -9.35 -0.01
C ARG A 115 7.67 -9.77 0.00
N ASP A 116 7.04 -9.72 -1.16
CA ASP A 116 5.78 -10.40 -1.41
C ASP A 116 5.95 -11.38 -2.57
N SER A 117 5.59 -12.64 -2.35
CA SER A 117 5.67 -13.70 -3.36
C SER A 117 4.66 -13.52 -4.50
N SER A 118 3.71 -12.60 -4.37
CA SER A 118 2.71 -12.30 -5.41
C SER A 118 3.25 -11.38 -6.49
N VAL A 119 4.38 -10.67 -6.25
CA VAL A 119 4.95 -9.70 -7.18
C VAL A 119 6.40 -10.04 -7.57
N GLU A 120 6.75 -9.79 -8.82
CA GLU A 120 8.14 -9.84 -9.30
C GLU A 120 8.82 -8.49 -9.00
N GLY A 121 9.08 -8.22 -7.72
CA GLY A 121 9.60 -6.96 -7.24
C GLY A 121 9.63 -6.90 -5.72
N PHE A 122 9.08 -5.85 -5.15
CA PHE A 122 8.94 -5.68 -3.69
C PHE A 122 7.69 -4.87 -3.34
N GLU A 123 7.34 -4.92 -2.09
CA GLU A 123 6.28 -4.14 -1.50
C GLU A 123 6.88 -2.97 -0.71
N ILE A 124 6.37 -1.76 -0.97
CA ILE A 124 6.75 -0.54 -0.27
C ILE A 124 5.75 -0.34 0.87
N ILE A 125 6.23 -0.44 2.10
CA ILE A 125 5.39 -0.32 3.30
C ILE A 125 5.71 1.00 4.00
N THR A 126 4.67 1.68 4.48
CA THR A 126 4.87 2.86 5.33
C THR A 126 4.59 2.56 6.80
N GLN A 127 5.30 3.23 7.68
CA GLN A 127 4.89 3.37 9.07
C GLN A 127 3.52 4.08 9.14
N PRO A 128 2.75 3.89 10.23
CA PRO A 128 1.52 4.64 10.42
C PRO A 128 1.74 6.15 10.46
N MET A 129 0.87 6.89 9.79
CA MET A 129 0.91 8.35 9.71
C MET A 129 -0.39 8.92 10.26
N THR A 130 -0.33 10.08 10.92
CA THR A 130 -1.54 10.85 11.17
C THR A 130 -2.15 11.33 9.85
N ARG A 131 -3.44 11.64 9.85
CA ARG A 131 -4.12 12.22 8.69
C ARG A 131 -3.35 13.43 8.14
N LYS A 132 -2.96 14.36 9.02
CA LYS A 132 -2.27 15.59 8.64
C LYS A 132 -0.91 15.28 8.00
N TYR A 133 -0.13 14.39 8.60
CA TYR A 133 1.16 13.99 8.02
C TYR A 133 0.98 13.35 6.63
N ALA A 134 0.00 12.48 6.46
CA ALA A 134 -0.27 11.80 5.20
C ALA A 134 -0.72 12.75 4.07
N THR A 135 -1.40 13.85 4.40
CA THR A 135 -1.90 14.82 3.40
C THR A 135 -0.97 16.00 3.14
N GLU A 136 -0.10 16.38 4.10
CA GLU A 136 0.73 17.57 3.99
C GLU A 136 2.24 17.27 3.83
N VAL A 137 2.71 16.08 4.25
CA VAL A 137 4.15 15.77 4.34
C VAL A 137 4.56 14.56 3.51
N PHE A 138 3.71 13.53 3.45
CA PHE A 138 4.06 12.23 2.87
C PHE A 138 4.51 12.32 1.41
N GLU A 139 3.90 13.18 0.59
CA GLU A 139 4.25 13.35 -0.82
C GLU A 139 5.74 13.67 -0.99
N ASP A 140 6.26 14.59 -0.21
CA ASP A 140 7.69 15.01 -0.26
C ASP A 140 8.64 13.88 0.17
N LYS A 141 8.15 12.92 0.98
CA LYS A 141 8.96 11.83 1.52
C LYS A 141 9.14 10.66 0.57
N ILE A 142 8.31 10.54 -0.45
CA ILE A 142 8.30 9.37 -1.35
C ILE A 142 8.47 9.73 -2.83
N SER A 143 8.21 10.96 -3.24
CA SER A 143 8.16 11.36 -4.66
C SER A 143 9.45 11.05 -5.41
N THR A 144 10.60 11.39 -4.86
CA THR A 144 11.93 11.13 -5.48
C THR A 144 12.24 9.65 -5.61
N GLY A 145 11.80 8.82 -4.66
CA GLY A 145 11.88 7.36 -4.75
C GLY A 145 11.06 6.81 -5.91
N PHE A 146 9.83 7.30 -6.09
CA PHE A 146 8.97 6.86 -7.21
C PHE A 146 9.50 7.33 -8.57
N GLU A 147 10.09 8.50 -8.67
CA GLU A 147 10.76 8.95 -9.89
C GLU A 147 11.91 8.02 -10.23
N PHE A 148 12.76 7.70 -9.27
CA PHE A 148 13.85 6.73 -9.44
C PHE A 148 13.33 5.36 -9.90
N LEU A 149 12.28 4.81 -9.30
CA LEU A 149 11.70 3.54 -9.74
C LEU A 149 11.18 3.60 -11.18
N LYS A 150 10.52 4.70 -11.59
CA LYS A 150 10.07 4.89 -12.98
C LYS A 150 11.23 4.96 -13.97
N GLU A 151 12.31 5.66 -13.62
CA GLU A 151 13.54 5.73 -14.43
C GLU A 151 14.20 4.36 -14.59
N ASN A 152 14.06 3.47 -13.61
CA ASN A 152 14.55 2.10 -13.62
C ASN A 152 13.51 1.08 -14.11
N ASN A 153 12.52 1.51 -14.89
CA ASN A 153 11.50 0.68 -15.54
C ASN A 153 10.55 -0.08 -14.61
N PHE A 154 10.47 0.31 -13.35
CA PHE A 154 9.43 -0.22 -12.47
C PHE A 154 8.03 0.19 -12.94
N LYS A 155 7.08 -0.68 -12.67
CA LYS A 155 5.67 -0.47 -13.01
C LYS A 155 4.82 -0.82 -11.79
N GLY A 156 3.64 -0.23 -11.73
CA GLY A 156 2.55 -0.81 -10.95
C GLY A 156 2.27 -2.21 -11.50
N HIS A 157 2.13 -3.18 -10.65
CA HIS A 157 1.88 -4.56 -11.06
C HIS A 157 0.44 -4.72 -11.55
N ASP A 158 0.20 -5.34 -12.71
CA ASP A 158 -1.16 -5.53 -13.26
C ASP A 158 -2.08 -6.34 -12.34
N ALA A 159 -1.52 -7.27 -11.55
CA ALA A 159 -2.23 -8.01 -10.50
C ALA A 159 -2.02 -7.43 -9.09
N GLY A 160 -1.10 -6.45 -8.95
CA GLY A 160 -0.76 -5.82 -7.68
C GLY A 160 -1.71 -4.70 -7.29
N GLY A 161 -1.70 -4.35 -6.01
CA GLY A 161 -2.56 -3.34 -5.42
C GLY A 161 -1.81 -2.26 -4.64
N ILE A 162 -2.57 -1.27 -4.25
CA ILE A 162 -2.24 -0.37 -3.14
C ILE A 162 -3.27 -0.65 -2.07
N HIS A 163 -2.78 -1.07 -0.91
CA HIS A 163 -3.60 -1.25 0.27
C HIS A 163 -3.42 -0.06 1.20
N ILE A 164 -4.53 0.46 1.71
CA ILE A 164 -4.50 1.57 2.65
C ILE A 164 -5.13 1.08 3.95
N HIS A 165 -4.29 0.95 4.96
CA HIS A 165 -4.66 0.56 6.30
C HIS A 165 -5.05 1.79 7.11
N VAL A 166 -6.19 1.73 7.78
CA VAL A 166 -6.67 2.83 8.62
C VAL A 166 -7.01 2.30 10.00
N ARG A 167 -6.42 2.89 11.03
CA ARG A 167 -6.85 2.72 12.41
C ARG A 167 -7.77 3.85 12.80
N LEU A 168 -8.98 3.49 13.26
CA LEU A 168 -9.97 4.45 13.75
C LEU A 168 -9.91 4.58 15.28
N PRO A 169 -10.14 5.79 15.82
CA PRO A 169 -10.10 6.05 17.26
C PRO A 169 -11.40 5.66 17.98
N TYR A 170 -12.08 4.60 17.51
CA TYR A 170 -13.36 4.18 18.06
C TYR A 170 -13.24 2.99 19.00
N ASP A 171 -14.17 2.85 19.94
CA ASP A 171 -14.35 1.61 20.67
C ASP A 171 -14.95 0.49 19.77
N ASN A 172 -15.06 -0.74 20.32
CA ASN A 172 -15.45 -1.90 19.54
C ASN A 172 -16.84 -1.81 18.91
N LEU A 173 -17.82 -1.23 19.59
CA LEU A 173 -19.19 -1.16 19.09
C LEU A 173 -19.35 -0.06 18.03
N ASP A 174 -18.78 1.10 18.27
CA ASP A 174 -18.77 2.20 17.32
C ASP A 174 -17.96 1.82 16.07
N PHE A 175 -16.82 1.14 16.23
CA PHE A 175 -16.02 0.62 15.12
C PHE A 175 -16.85 -0.32 14.23
N ILE A 176 -17.53 -1.34 14.79
CA ILE A 176 -18.34 -2.28 14.02
C ILE A 176 -19.49 -1.57 13.29
N SER A 177 -20.17 -0.65 13.97
CA SER A 177 -21.23 0.15 13.37
C SER A 177 -20.74 0.99 12.21
N TYR A 178 -19.54 1.54 12.33
CA TYR A 178 -18.89 2.33 11.31
C TYR A 178 -18.50 1.48 10.09
N VAL A 179 -17.87 0.33 10.31
CA VAL A 179 -17.54 -0.65 9.25
C VAL A 179 -18.78 -1.10 8.49
N PHE A 180 -19.87 -1.39 9.22
CA PHE A 180 -21.14 -1.76 8.59
C PHE A 180 -21.65 -0.70 7.61
N LYS A 181 -21.51 0.58 7.93
CA LYS A 181 -21.92 1.68 7.04
C LYS A 181 -21.01 1.82 5.83
N LEU A 182 -19.69 1.68 6.02
CA LEU A 182 -18.75 1.64 4.91
C LEU A 182 -19.07 0.47 3.96
N LYS A 183 -19.30 -0.72 4.50
CA LYS A 183 -19.70 -1.87 3.67
C LYS A 183 -21.04 -1.62 2.95
N LYS A 184 -22.01 -0.98 3.59
CA LYS A 184 -23.27 -0.58 2.94
C LYS A 184 -23.07 0.40 1.79
N LEU A 185 -22.07 1.28 1.87
CA LEU A 185 -21.72 2.23 0.81
C LEU A 185 -20.99 1.57 -0.35
N LEU A 186 -20.12 0.59 -0.08
CA LEU A 186 -19.15 0.06 -1.04
C LEU A 186 -19.51 -1.31 -1.63
N TYR A 187 -20.48 -2.02 -1.04
CA TYR A 187 -20.83 -3.39 -1.44
C TYR A 187 -22.18 -3.45 -2.17
N ASN A 188 -22.32 -4.47 -3.01
CA ASN A 188 -23.54 -4.74 -3.78
C ASN A 188 -24.04 -3.53 -4.58
N LEU A 189 -23.11 -2.86 -5.22
CA LEU A 189 -23.37 -1.64 -5.97
C LEU A 189 -24.22 -1.89 -7.22
N SER A 190 -25.02 -0.90 -7.59
CA SER A 190 -25.63 -0.89 -8.93
C SER A 190 -24.56 -0.82 -10.02
N PRO A 191 -24.82 -1.24 -11.27
CA PRO A 191 -23.83 -1.22 -12.33
C PRO A 191 -23.16 0.16 -12.54
N CYS A 192 -23.91 1.24 -12.44
CA CYS A 192 -23.36 2.60 -12.57
C CYS A 192 -22.40 2.94 -11.43
N MET A 193 -22.75 2.56 -10.19
CA MET A 193 -21.88 2.80 -9.02
C MET A 193 -20.67 1.88 -9.02
N GLN A 194 -20.81 0.65 -9.52
CA GLN A 194 -19.67 -0.25 -9.70
C GLN A 194 -18.68 0.34 -10.73
N ASN A 195 -19.17 0.89 -11.83
CA ASN A 195 -18.32 1.59 -12.80
C ASN A 195 -17.65 2.84 -12.19
N LEU A 196 -18.33 3.57 -11.31
CA LEU A 196 -17.70 4.67 -10.57
C LEU A 196 -16.58 4.17 -9.66
N LEU A 197 -16.81 3.09 -8.92
CA LEU A 197 -15.80 2.49 -8.07
C LEU A 197 -14.56 2.07 -8.88
N LEU A 198 -14.76 1.38 -10.01
CA LEU A 198 -13.68 0.98 -10.93
C LEU A 198 -12.93 2.19 -11.49
N LEU A 199 -13.64 3.25 -11.84
CA LEU A 199 -13.03 4.49 -12.34
C LEU A 199 -12.13 5.16 -11.28
N ILE A 200 -12.61 5.27 -10.05
CA ILE A 200 -11.89 5.91 -8.94
C ILE A 200 -10.72 5.05 -8.46
N SER A 201 -10.90 3.74 -8.36
CA SER A 201 -9.84 2.79 -7.96
C SER A 201 -8.80 2.57 -9.06
N GLN A 202 -9.14 2.89 -10.30
CA GLN A 202 -8.31 2.63 -11.50
C GLN A 202 -8.00 1.14 -11.71
N ARG A 203 -8.80 0.25 -11.13
CA ARG A 203 -8.65 -1.20 -11.23
C ARG A 203 -9.58 -1.77 -12.32
N LYS A 204 -9.18 -2.86 -12.97
CA LYS A 204 -10.03 -3.57 -13.92
C LYS A 204 -11.09 -4.41 -13.17
N SER A 205 -12.19 -4.73 -13.83
CA SER A 205 -13.32 -5.43 -13.18
C SER A 205 -12.94 -6.84 -12.70
N ASP A 206 -12.22 -7.59 -13.51
CA ASP A 206 -11.74 -8.94 -13.20
C ASP A 206 -10.72 -8.96 -12.06
N GLU A 207 -9.85 -7.97 -12.01
CA GLU A 207 -8.89 -7.79 -10.92
C GLU A 207 -9.59 -7.40 -9.62
N LEU A 208 -10.61 -6.52 -9.68
CA LEU A 208 -11.40 -6.17 -8.50
C LEU A 208 -12.13 -7.39 -7.95
N GLU A 209 -12.80 -8.18 -8.81
CA GLU A 209 -13.50 -9.41 -8.41
C GLU A 209 -12.57 -10.46 -7.81
N ARG A 210 -11.35 -10.55 -8.29
CA ARG A 210 -10.38 -11.55 -7.84
C ARG A 210 -9.68 -11.19 -6.52
N TRP A 211 -9.31 -9.90 -6.33
CA TRP A 211 -8.42 -9.48 -5.27
C TRP A 211 -9.04 -8.50 -4.27
N SER A 212 -10.24 -8.01 -4.56
CA SER A 212 -10.92 -6.97 -3.78
C SER A 212 -12.43 -7.07 -3.95
N ASP A 213 -13.00 -8.27 -3.76
CA ASP A 213 -14.42 -8.50 -4.02
C ASP A 213 -15.29 -7.62 -3.10
N ASN A 214 -16.27 -6.96 -3.70
CA ASN A 214 -17.28 -6.16 -3.02
C ASN A 214 -18.69 -6.74 -3.13
N LYS A 215 -18.80 -8.02 -3.49
CA LYS A 215 -20.08 -8.76 -3.53
C LYS A 215 -20.23 -9.54 -2.23
N SER A 216 -21.24 -9.22 -1.45
CA SER A 216 -21.57 -9.98 -0.25
C SER A 216 -23.06 -10.27 -0.21
N ASN A 217 -23.40 -11.54 -0.04
CA ASN A 217 -24.79 -11.96 0.16
C ASN A 217 -25.29 -11.69 1.59
N LYS A 218 -24.38 -11.30 2.49
CA LYS A 218 -24.66 -11.09 3.92
C LYS A 218 -24.01 -9.78 4.38
N LEU A 219 -24.80 -8.73 4.49
CA LEU A 219 -24.42 -7.45 5.03
C LEU A 219 -25.24 -7.16 6.28
N THR A 220 -24.92 -7.86 7.35
CA THR A 220 -25.47 -7.63 8.70
C THR A 220 -24.38 -7.11 9.63
N LEU A 221 -24.77 -6.53 10.76
CA LEU A 221 -23.81 -6.15 11.81
C LEU A 221 -22.99 -7.37 12.29
N GLN A 222 -23.61 -8.55 12.32
CA GLN A 222 -22.93 -9.78 12.73
C GLN A 222 -21.86 -10.19 11.71
N ASP A 223 -22.10 -10.02 10.41
CA ASP A 223 -21.07 -10.28 9.38
C ASP A 223 -19.87 -9.35 9.52
N CYS A 224 -20.08 -8.11 9.96
CA CYS A 224 -19.01 -7.16 10.24
C CYS A 224 -18.20 -7.49 11.52
N MET A 225 -18.68 -8.39 12.37
CA MET A 225 -17.95 -8.88 13.56
C MET A 225 -17.07 -10.08 13.24
N LEU A 226 -17.32 -10.77 12.14
CA LEU A 226 -16.54 -11.91 11.69
C LEU A 226 -15.36 -11.40 10.87
N GLN A 227 -14.25 -12.12 10.97
CA GLN A 227 -13.08 -11.84 10.14
C GLN A 227 -13.47 -11.95 8.67
N ALA A 228 -13.27 -10.88 7.90
CA ALA A 228 -13.54 -10.87 6.47
C ALA A 228 -12.58 -11.81 5.73
N ASP A 229 -12.98 -12.25 4.54
CA ASP A 229 -12.06 -12.90 3.61
C ASP A 229 -10.95 -11.90 3.26
N ARG A 230 -9.69 -12.36 3.27
CA ARG A 230 -8.54 -11.51 2.93
C ARG A 230 -8.63 -10.84 1.55
N TYR A 231 -9.50 -11.31 0.69
CA TYR A 231 -9.76 -10.77 -0.65
C TYR A 231 -11.00 -9.89 -0.75
N GLU A 232 -11.61 -9.52 0.38
CA GLU A 232 -12.65 -8.49 0.36
C GLU A 232 -12.08 -7.09 0.11
N LEU A 233 -12.87 -6.23 -0.54
CA LEU A 233 -12.52 -4.82 -0.81
C LEU A 233 -12.18 -4.06 0.47
N LEU A 234 -12.89 -4.35 1.54
CA LEU A 234 -12.67 -3.80 2.87
C LEU A 234 -12.41 -4.94 3.85
N ASN A 235 -11.14 -5.21 4.10
CA ASN A 235 -10.72 -6.20 5.08
C ASN A 235 -10.61 -5.57 6.49
N MET A 236 -10.86 -6.33 7.52
CA MET A 236 -10.87 -5.85 8.89
C MET A 236 -10.06 -6.78 9.79
N ASP A 237 -9.06 -6.24 10.46
CA ASP A 237 -8.42 -6.92 11.60
C ASP A 237 -9.07 -6.45 12.91
N GLY A 238 -9.91 -7.32 13.47
CA GLY A 238 -10.61 -7.03 14.73
C GLY A 238 -9.67 -6.90 15.95
N ARG A 239 -8.44 -7.42 15.88
CA ARG A 239 -7.46 -7.35 16.98
C ARG A 239 -6.78 -5.99 17.02
N THR A 240 -6.40 -5.48 15.86
CA THR A 240 -5.71 -4.19 15.73
C THR A 240 -6.66 -3.02 15.52
N ARG A 241 -7.95 -3.29 15.23
CA ARG A 241 -8.97 -2.29 14.84
C ARG A 241 -8.55 -1.49 13.61
N THR A 242 -7.91 -2.18 12.68
CA THR A 242 -7.53 -1.59 11.40
C THR A 242 -8.49 -2.03 10.30
N LEU A 243 -8.77 -1.11 9.40
CA LEU A 243 -9.48 -1.34 8.15
C LEU A 243 -8.47 -1.27 7.02
N GLU A 244 -8.45 -2.26 6.17
CA GLU A 244 -7.63 -2.30 4.97
C GLU A 244 -8.51 -2.10 3.73
N PHE A 245 -8.27 -1.03 3.00
CA PHE A 245 -8.89 -0.72 1.72
C PHE A 245 -8.03 -1.29 0.59
N ARG A 246 -8.49 -2.36 -0.06
CA ARG A 246 -7.73 -3.12 -1.08
C ARG A 246 -8.12 -2.79 -2.52
N MET A 247 -8.92 -1.78 -2.74
CA MET A 247 -9.56 -1.53 -4.05
C MET A 247 -8.67 -0.87 -5.09
N PHE A 248 -7.51 -0.32 -4.74
CA PHE A 248 -6.72 0.49 -5.66
C PHE A 248 -5.75 -0.35 -6.49
N ASN A 249 -5.58 0.05 -7.75
CA ASN A 249 -4.53 -0.49 -8.61
C ASN A 249 -3.17 0.08 -8.23
N SER A 250 -2.13 -0.74 -8.32
CA SER A 250 -0.76 -0.29 -8.07
C SER A 250 -0.32 0.78 -9.07
N ASN A 251 0.38 1.78 -8.59
CA ASN A 251 0.80 2.93 -9.36
C ASN A 251 2.03 3.61 -8.73
N LEU A 252 2.93 4.14 -9.57
CA LEU A 252 4.12 4.89 -9.14
C LEU A 252 3.97 6.41 -9.32
N ARG A 253 2.77 6.90 -9.66
CA ARG A 253 2.50 8.33 -9.80
C ARG A 253 2.05 8.87 -8.44
N THR A 254 2.85 9.74 -7.85
CA THR A 254 2.62 10.26 -6.49
C THR A 254 1.24 10.91 -6.36
N GLU A 255 0.82 11.69 -7.35
CA GLU A 255 -0.51 12.30 -7.37
C GLU A 255 -1.66 11.28 -7.38
N ARG A 256 -1.43 10.05 -7.87
CA ARG A 256 -2.43 8.97 -7.81
C ARG A 256 -2.50 8.32 -6.45
N ILE A 257 -1.38 8.23 -5.77
CA ILE A 257 -1.33 7.72 -4.40
C ILE A 257 -1.97 8.71 -3.45
N MET A 258 -1.65 10.01 -3.58
CA MET A 258 -2.30 11.06 -2.82
C MET A 258 -3.82 11.08 -3.05
N LYS A 259 -4.25 10.94 -4.31
CA LYS A 259 -5.67 10.76 -4.66
C LYS A 259 -6.29 9.54 -3.95
N ASN A 260 -5.59 8.40 -3.88
CA ASN A 260 -6.09 7.19 -3.20
C ASN A 260 -6.25 7.41 -1.69
N ILE A 261 -5.28 8.07 -1.04
CA ILE A 261 -5.37 8.48 0.36
C ILE A 261 -6.62 9.35 0.57
N GLU A 262 -6.82 10.36 -0.28
CA GLU A 262 -7.97 11.26 -0.19
C GLU A 262 -9.31 10.56 -0.47
N VAL A 263 -9.35 9.54 -1.34
CA VAL A 263 -10.54 8.69 -1.53
C VAL A 263 -10.91 8.03 -0.20
N VAL A 264 -9.95 7.37 0.46
CA VAL A 264 -10.21 6.72 1.75
C VAL A 264 -10.67 7.73 2.79
N LEU A 265 -9.93 8.82 2.97
CA LEU A 265 -10.27 9.86 3.95
C LEU A 265 -11.64 10.48 3.68
N SER A 266 -11.99 10.71 2.40
CA SER A 266 -13.30 11.27 2.04
C SER A 266 -14.45 10.29 2.27
N LEU A 267 -14.24 8.99 2.06
CA LEU A 267 -15.25 7.96 2.40
C LEU A 267 -15.48 7.90 3.90
N LEU A 268 -14.42 7.98 4.68
CA LEU A 268 -14.51 8.01 6.15
C LEU A 268 -15.27 9.26 6.63
N ASP A 269 -14.90 10.44 6.15
CA ASP A 269 -15.56 11.69 6.52
C ASP A 269 -17.03 11.75 6.06
N TYR A 270 -17.31 11.19 4.88
CA TYR A 270 -18.69 11.10 4.38
C TYR A 270 -19.57 10.24 5.30
N VAL A 271 -19.08 9.05 5.67
CA VAL A 271 -19.80 8.17 6.59
C VAL A 271 -19.99 8.82 7.95
N GLU A 272 -18.97 9.49 8.49
CA GLU A 272 -19.04 10.20 9.77
C GLU A 272 -20.07 11.33 9.74
N THR A 273 -20.03 12.17 8.71
CA THR A 273 -20.93 13.31 8.55
C THR A 273 -22.39 12.86 8.50
N TYR A 274 -22.72 11.88 7.67
CA TYR A 274 -24.10 11.44 7.49
C TYR A 274 -24.58 10.51 8.59
N TYR A 275 -23.67 9.86 9.29
CA TYR A 275 -23.99 9.10 10.49
C TYR A 275 -24.54 9.98 11.61
N THR A 276 -23.87 11.09 11.87
CA THR A 276 -24.22 12.01 12.94
C THR A 276 -25.59 12.63 12.75
N ILE A 277 -26.01 12.87 11.50
CA ILE A 277 -27.33 13.46 11.18
C ILE A 277 -28.43 12.41 10.93
N GLY A 278 -28.14 11.11 11.06
CA GLY A 278 -29.12 10.02 10.92
C GLY A 278 -29.63 9.78 9.49
N VAL A 279 -29.00 10.36 8.49
CA VAL A 279 -29.38 10.24 7.08
C VAL A 279 -28.52 9.19 6.39
N TYR A 280 -29.15 8.17 5.82
CA TYR A 280 -28.45 7.08 5.12
C TYR A 280 -28.47 7.31 3.61
N TYR A 281 -27.41 7.87 3.07
CA TYR A 281 -27.19 7.91 1.63
C TYR A 281 -26.20 6.81 1.21
N ASN A 282 -26.69 5.64 0.86
CA ASN A 282 -25.90 4.54 0.26
C ASN A 282 -25.68 4.80 -1.23
N ASN A 283 -25.07 5.93 -1.58
CA ASN A 283 -24.92 6.31 -2.97
C ASN A 283 -23.58 6.98 -3.21
N LEU A 284 -22.72 6.31 -4.02
CA LEU A 284 -21.41 6.83 -4.36
C LEU A 284 -21.46 8.13 -5.18
N PHE A 285 -22.55 8.44 -5.90
CA PHE A 285 -22.70 9.73 -6.56
C PHE A 285 -22.89 10.85 -5.54
N THR A 286 -23.62 10.60 -4.45
CA THR A 286 -23.77 11.58 -3.36
C THR A 286 -22.45 11.78 -2.60
N TRP A 287 -21.67 10.72 -2.42
CA TRP A 287 -20.30 10.84 -1.93
C TRP A 287 -19.43 11.68 -2.87
N LEU A 288 -19.54 11.51 -4.18
CA LEU A 288 -18.78 12.30 -5.16
C LEU A 288 -19.17 13.78 -5.11
N ASP A 289 -20.47 14.09 -4.92
CA ASP A 289 -20.94 15.45 -4.69
C ASP A 289 -20.37 16.02 -3.37
N TYR A 290 -20.33 15.22 -2.30
CA TYR A 290 -19.68 15.59 -1.03
C TYR A 290 -18.21 15.96 -1.21
N VAL A 291 -17.45 15.15 -1.98
CA VAL A 291 -16.04 15.44 -2.29
C VAL A 291 -15.90 16.79 -2.99
N ARG A 292 -16.73 17.07 -3.98
CA ARG A 292 -16.71 18.34 -4.73
C ARG A 292 -17.03 19.55 -3.86
N HIS A 293 -17.93 19.42 -2.88
CA HIS A 293 -18.23 20.49 -1.93
C HIS A 293 -17.14 20.69 -0.88
N ASN A 294 -16.22 19.74 -0.75
CA ASN A 294 -15.09 19.79 0.18
C ASN A 294 -13.73 19.79 -0.57
N GLU A 295 -13.64 20.44 -1.72
CA GLU A 295 -12.47 20.41 -2.60
C GLU A 295 -11.16 20.79 -1.91
N ASN A 296 -11.20 21.71 -0.98
CA ASN A 296 -10.01 22.12 -0.20
C ASN A 296 -9.48 21.02 0.72
N LYS A 297 -10.30 20.01 1.05
CA LYS A 297 -9.87 18.86 1.86
C LYS A 297 -9.31 17.72 1.03
N TYR A 298 -9.68 17.66 -0.27
CA TYR A 298 -9.37 16.54 -1.15
C TYR A 298 -8.86 17.04 -2.51
N PRO A 299 -7.79 17.88 -2.54
CA PRO A 299 -7.35 18.55 -3.77
C PRO A 299 -6.90 17.57 -4.85
N ASN A 300 -6.21 16.48 -4.51
CA ASN A 300 -5.74 15.48 -5.47
C ASN A 300 -6.89 14.66 -6.06
N LEU A 301 -7.87 14.29 -5.24
CA LEU A 301 -9.07 13.59 -5.70
C LEU A 301 -9.90 14.49 -6.63
N VAL A 302 -10.08 15.75 -6.27
CA VAL A 302 -10.80 16.72 -7.11
C VAL A 302 -10.06 17.01 -8.40
N ALA A 303 -8.74 17.16 -8.38
CA ALA A 303 -7.93 17.28 -9.58
C ALA A 303 -8.11 16.06 -10.51
N PHE A 304 -8.08 14.84 -9.96
CA PHE A 304 -8.35 13.62 -10.71
C PHE A 304 -9.75 13.59 -11.31
N ILE A 305 -10.78 13.91 -10.52
CA ILE A 305 -12.17 13.94 -10.98
C ILE A 305 -12.34 14.96 -12.13
N ASN A 306 -11.59 16.04 -12.12
CA ASN A 306 -11.68 17.11 -13.14
C ASN A 306 -10.86 16.85 -14.40
N GLU A 307 -10.12 15.76 -14.52
CA GLU A 307 -9.48 15.38 -15.79
C GLU A 307 -10.54 15.12 -16.86
N ASP A 308 -10.35 15.65 -18.06
CA ASP A 308 -11.33 15.55 -19.18
C ASP A 308 -11.77 14.11 -19.45
N LYS A 309 -10.81 13.16 -19.46
CA LYS A 309 -11.10 11.73 -19.65
C LYS A 309 -11.96 11.13 -18.53
N ILE A 310 -11.82 11.63 -17.32
CA ILE A 310 -12.59 11.18 -16.16
C ILE A 310 -13.99 11.79 -16.20
N GLN A 311 -14.11 13.08 -16.53
CA GLN A 311 -15.40 13.76 -16.74
C GLN A 311 -16.25 13.09 -17.82
N ASN A 312 -15.64 12.70 -18.94
CA ASN A 312 -16.33 11.96 -19.99
C ASN A 312 -16.88 10.62 -19.49
N LYS A 313 -16.05 9.85 -18.78
CA LYS A 313 -16.48 8.58 -18.19
C LYS A 313 -17.56 8.75 -17.10
N LEU A 314 -17.47 9.79 -16.28
CA LEU A 314 -18.51 10.12 -15.30
C LEU A 314 -19.85 10.40 -15.98
N SER A 315 -19.84 11.13 -17.09
CA SER A 315 -21.04 11.39 -17.89
C SER A 315 -21.60 10.10 -18.51
N GLU A 316 -20.75 9.22 -19.03
CA GLU A 316 -21.14 7.92 -19.61
C GLU A 316 -21.84 7.01 -18.58
N ILE A 317 -21.41 7.02 -17.31
CA ILE A 317 -22.03 6.25 -16.23
C ILE A 317 -23.25 6.93 -15.60
N GLY A 318 -23.67 8.07 -16.15
CA GLY A 318 -24.88 8.79 -15.74
C GLY A 318 -24.71 9.71 -14.53
N TYR A 319 -23.47 10.05 -14.15
CA TYR A 319 -23.25 11.08 -13.14
C TYR A 319 -23.54 12.47 -13.73
N ILE A 320 -24.50 13.14 -13.14
CA ILE A 320 -24.83 14.53 -13.45
C ILE A 320 -24.43 15.37 -12.24
N LYS A 321 -23.49 16.29 -12.44
CA LYS A 321 -23.08 17.25 -11.39
C LYS A 321 -24.33 17.99 -10.90
N ARG A 322 -24.70 17.79 -9.64
CA ARG A 322 -25.78 18.58 -9.02
C ARG A 322 -25.27 20.00 -8.81
N GLY A 323 -26.04 20.98 -9.26
CA GLY A 323 -25.73 22.39 -9.03
C GLY A 323 -25.72 22.70 -7.52
N ASP A 324 -25.15 23.85 -7.14
CA ASP A 324 -24.83 24.27 -5.76
C ASP A 324 -26.04 24.38 -4.77
N ASN A 325 -27.21 23.87 -5.15
CA ASN A 325 -28.44 23.88 -4.34
C ASN A 325 -28.79 22.50 -3.79
N ILE A 326 -27.85 21.86 -3.08
CA ILE A 326 -28.25 20.77 -2.17
C ILE A 326 -28.64 21.42 -0.85
N CYS A 327 -29.94 21.66 -0.65
CA CYS A 327 -30.45 21.87 0.69
C CYS A 327 -30.11 20.63 1.52
N VAL A 328 -29.30 20.84 2.56
CA VAL A 328 -28.98 19.87 3.61
C VAL A 328 -30.24 19.55 4.41
#